data_b5775016195d713a4fe6dccd6155b15d
#
_entry.id   b5775016195d713a4fe6dccd6155b15d
#
_cell.length_a   1.000
_cell.length_b   1.000
_cell.length_c   1.000
_cell.angle_alpha   90.00
_cell.angle_beta   90.00
_cell.angle_gamma   90.00
#
_symmetry.space_group_name_H-M   'P 1'
#
loop_
_entity.id
_entity.type
_entity.pdbx_description
1 polymer ?
#
loop_
_entity_poly.entity_id
_entity_poly.type
_entity_poly.pdbx_seq_one_letter_code
_entity_poly.pdbx_strand_id
1 'polypeptide(L)'
;TYPQWVPPPSIVQKEILPAVKKNPGYLARKGFSLLDKDGNEVDPYSVDWSKYSKGIPYRVVQGSGDANALGIIKFVFDNKYSVYLHDTNQRYLFSNAMRSLSHGCVRVQEWDKLAWYMLRSDSILSGGRGTVRIDSVKTWLKNKQKKTVPLKNKIPVFIRYFTCEGQNGALVFFDDVYGEDKYLRQRYFGDK
;
A
#
# COMPACT_ATOMS: atom_id res chain seq x y z
N THR A 1 3.00 8.81 9.14
CA THR A 1 1.64 8.90 9.70
C THR A 1 0.72 9.65 8.75
N TYR A 2 -0.56 9.31 8.74
CA TYR A 2 -1.63 9.92 7.93
C TYR A 2 -1.21 10.21 6.48
N PRO A 3 -0.84 9.15 5.71
CA PRO A 3 -0.36 9.31 4.36
C PRO A 3 -1.48 9.78 3.42
N GLN A 4 -1.12 10.54 2.41
CA GLN A 4 -1.94 10.64 1.20
C GLN A 4 -1.63 9.45 0.29
N TRP A 5 -2.59 9.00 -0.48
CA TRP A 5 -2.39 7.95 -1.46
C TRP A 5 -2.62 8.47 -2.88
N VAL A 6 -1.61 8.29 -3.70
CA VAL A 6 -1.69 8.53 -5.15
C VAL A 6 -1.72 7.15 -5.81
N PRO A 7 -2.86 6.72 -6.35
CA PRO A 7 -2.95 5.42 -7.03
C PRO A 7 -1.98 5.34 -8.20
N PRO A 8 -1.29 4.20 -8.39
CA PRO A 8 -0.46 3.98 -9.57
C PRO A 8 -1.30 4.06 -10.86
N PRO A 9 -0.68 4.40 -12.02
CA PRO A 9 -1.38 4.49 -13.30
C PRO A 9 -2.19 3.24 -13.66
N SER A 10 -1.71 2.06 -13.29
CA SER A 10 -2.41 0.79 -13.52
C SER A 10 -3.75 0.71 -12.78
N ILE A 11 -3.83 1.18 -11.54
CA ILE A 11 -5.08 1.25 -10.76
C ILE A 11 -6.00 2.33 -11.34
N VAL A 12 -5.44 3.49 -11.69
CA VAL A 12 -6.22 4.55 -12.33
C VAL A 12 -6.88 4.02 -13.61
N GLN A 13 -6.13 3.33 -14.45
CA GLN A 13 -6.62 2.80 -15.71
C GLN A 13 -7.63 1.65 -15.56
N LYS A 14 -7.33 0.69 -14.68
CA LYS A 14 -8.12 -0.54 -14.57
C LYS A 14 -9.36 -0.42 -13.69
N GLU A 15 -9.34 0.47 -12.72
CA GLU A 15 -10.39 0.56 -11.71
C GLU A 15 -11.04 1.93 -11.65
N ILE A 16 -10.25 3.02 -11.52
CA ILE A 16 -10.80 4.36 -11.29
C ILE A 16 -11.45 4.90 -12.56
N LEU A 17 -10.76 4.85 -13.70
CA LEU A 17 -11.28 5.38 -14.96
C LEU A 17 -12.58 4.70 -15.40
N PRO A 18 -12.73 3.37 -15.37
CA PRO A 18 -14.02 2.73 -15.66
C PRO A 18 -15.14 3.12 -14.67
N ALA A 19 -14.79 3.32 -13.41
CA ALA A 19 -15.77 3.69 -12.38
C ALA A 19 -16.26 5.13 -12.55
N VAL A 20 -15.36 6.10 -12.81
CA VAL A 20 -15.74 7.51 -13.02
C VAL A 20 -16.49 7.72 -14.31
N LYS A 21 -16.21 6.95 -15.36
CA LYS A 21 -17.01 6.95 -16.60
C LYS A 21 -18.47 6.60 -16.35
N LYS A 22 -18.72 5.66 -15.43
CA LYS A 22 -20.09 5.29 -15.04
C LYS A 22 -20.73 6.35 -14.13
N ASN A 23 -19.95 6.90 -13.21
CA ASN A 23 -20.40 7.91 -12.26
C ASN A 23 -19.24 8.74 -11.71
N PRO A 24 -19.09 10.01 -12.11
CA PRO A 24 -18.03 10.90 -11.59
C PRO A 24 -18.02 11.04 -10.06
N GLY A 25 -19.17 10.91 -9.40
CA GLY A 25 -19.29 10.90 -7.94
C GLY A 25 -18.58 9.73 -7.25
N TYR A 26 -18.07 8.76 -8.00
CA TYR A 26 -17.22 7.69 -7.46
C TYR A 26 -16.01 8.25 -6.71
N LEU A 27 -15.36 9.30 -7.24
CA LEU A 27 -14.16 9.88 -6.62
C LEU A 27 -14.49 10.40 -5.22
N ALA A 28 -15.51 11.23 -5.08
CA ALA A 28 -15.92 11.78 -3.78
C ALA A 28 -16.28 10.67 -2.78
N ARG A 29 -17.06 9.66 -3.20
CA ARG A 29 -17.44 8.53 -2.33
C ARG A 29 -16.24 7.73 -1.82
N LYS A 30 -15.15 7.70 -2.58
CA LYS A 30 -13.90 7.00 -2.20
C LYS A 30 -12.86 7.92 -1.57
N GLY A 31 -13.20 9.19 -1.30
CA GLY A 31 -12.30 10.18 -0.73
C GLY A 31 -11.16 10.58 -1.65
N PHE A 32 -11.37 10.51 -2.96
CA PHE A 32 -10.42 10.98 -3.98
C PHE A 32 -10.74 12.41 -4.40
N SER A 33 -9.69 13.22 -4.49
CA SER A 33 -9.67 14.48 -5.24
C SER A 33 -9.01 14.27 -6.60
N LEU A 34 -9.44 15.04 -7.57
CA LEU A 34 -8.86 15.13 -8.91
C LEU A 34 -8.08 16.43 -9.01
N LEU A 35 -6.79 16.36 -9.32
CA LEU A 35 -5.92 17.54 -9.42
C LEU A 35 -5.40 17.68 -10.84
N ASP A 36 -5.35 18.92 -11.33
CA ASP A 36 -4.69 19.25 -12.60
C ASP A 36 -3.15 19.23 -12.47
N LYS A 37 -2.45 19.57 -13.56
CA LYS A 37 -0.98 19.64 -13.61
C LYS A 37 -0.40 20.68 -12.65
N ASP A 38 -1.15 21.73 -12.34
CA ASP A 38 -0.75 22.83 -11.47
C ASP A 38 -1.12 22.55 -10.00
N GLY A 39 -1.84 21.47 -9.74
CA GLY A 39 -2.24 21.03 -8.40
C GLY A 39 -3.58 21.59 -7.94
N ASN A 40 -4.33 22.28 -8.81
CA ASN A 40 -5.66 22.77 -8.50
C ASN A 40 -6.68 21.63 -8.55
N GLU A 41 -7.68 21.72 -7.69
CA GLU A 41 -8.76 20.75 -7.66
C GLU A 41 -9.69 20.93 -8.87
N VAL A 42 -10.02 19.83 -9.52
CA VAL A 42 -10.89 19.78 -10.71
C VAL A 42 -12.18 19.08 -10.32
N ASP A 43 -13.32 19.69 -10.66
CA ASP A 43 -14.62 19.04 -10.48
C ASP A 43 -14.74 17.84 -11.44
N PRO A 44 -14.89 16.60 -10.92
CA PRO A 44 -15.03 15.43 -11.75
C PRO A 44 -16.25 15.44 -12.69
N TYR A 45 -17.27 16.24 -12.40
CA TYR A 45 -18.45 16.38 -13.25
C TYR A 45 -18.21 17.30 -14.43
N SER A 46 -17.21 18.19 -14.38
CA SER A 46 -16.82 19.06 -15.50
C SER A 46 -15.96 18.35 -16.55
N VAL A 47 -15.49 17.13 -16.26
CA VAL A 47 -14.58 16.38 -17.13
C VAL A 47 -15.36 15.50 -18.11
N ASP A 48 -15.07 15.63 -19.40
CA ASP A 48 -15.56 14.67 -20.41
C ASP A 48 -14.74 13.37 -20.36
N TRP A 49 -15.18 12.44 -19.52
CA TRP A 49 -14.51 11.16 -19.31
C TRP A 49 -14.51 10.24 -20.53
N SER A 50 -15.36 10.48 -21.53
CA SER A 50 -15.42 9.67 -22.76
C SER A 50 -14.12 9.75 -23.56
N LYS A 51 -13.43 10.88 -23.49
CA LYS A 51 -12.17 11.16 -24.19
C LYS A 51 -10.98 10.30 -23.73
N TYR A 52 -11.06 9.67 -22.56
CA TYR A 52 -9.93 8.94 -21.98
C TYR A 52 -10.14 7.44 -22.05
N SER A 53 -9.15 6.69 -22.58
CA SER A 53 -9.18 5.24 -22.68
C SER A 53 -8.03 4.54 -21.96
N LYS A 54 -6.84 5.15 -21.93
CA LYS A 54 -5.62 4.53 -21.36
C LYS A 54 -5.01 5.29 -20.19
N GLY A 55 -5.45 6.50 -19.95
CA GLY A 55 -4.93 7.36 -18.88
C GLY A 55 -5.69 8.67 -18.85
N ILE A 56 -5.40 9.49 -17.86
CA ILE A 56 -6.01 10.80 -17.66
C ILE A 56 -4.90 11.83 -17.39
N PRO A 57 -5.06 13.09 -17.83
CA PRO A 57 -4.08 14.16 -17.60
C PRO A 57 -4.18 14.74 -16.17
N TYR A 58 -4.87 14.07 -15.30
CA TYR A 58 -5.13 14.47 -13.93
C TYR A 58 -4.45 13.52 -12.94
N ARG A 59 -4.08 14.06 -11.80
CA ARG A 59 -3.59 13.27 -10.66
C ARG A 59 -4.74 12.97 -9.71
N VAL A 60 -5.04 11.70 -9.54
CA VAL A 60 -6.00 11.23 -8.53
C VAL A 60 -5.27 11.11 -7.19
N VAL A 61 -5.81 11.71 -6.14
CA VAL A 61 -5.21 11.71 -4.81
C VAL A 61 -6.27 11.36 -3.78
N GLN A 62 -6.03 10.33 -2.99
CA GLN A 62 -6.86 10.07 -1.80
C GLN A 62 -6.26 10.83 -0.62
N GLY A 63 -7.09 11.66 0.00
CA GLY A 63 -6.70 12.47 1.14
C GLY A 63 -6.29 11.62 2.35
N SER A 64 -5.54 12.24 3.26
CA SER A 64 -5.23 11.62 4.56
C SER A 64 -6.49 11.51 5.41
N GLY A 65 -6.63 10.41 6.15
CA GLY A 65 -7.77 10.21 7.06
C GLY A 65 -8.16 8.76 7.21
N ASP A 66 -9.20 8.54 8.00
CA ASP A 66 -9.66 7.21 8.38
C ASP A 66 -10.25 6.42 7.19
N ALA A 67 -10.68 7.12 6.12
CA ALA A 67 -11.16 6.53 4.87
C ALA A 67 -10.02 6.15 3.89
N ASN A 68 -8.78 6.54 4.18
CA ASN A 68 -7.65 6.27 3.28
C ASN A 68 -7.36 4.76 3.18
N ALA A 69 -7.18 4.26 1.96
CA ALA A 69 -6.88 2.85 1.71
C ALA A 69 -5.59 2.36 2.39
N LEU A 70 -4.64 3.28 2.63
CA LEU A 70 -3.39 3.01 3.33
C LEU A 70 -3.52 3.07 4.86
N GLY A 71 -4.74 3.30 5.38
CA GLY A 71 -4.95 3.52 6.81
C GLY A 71 -4.20 4.76 7.32
N ILE A 72 -3.72 4.70 8.54
CA ILE A 72 -3.10 5.83 9.23
C ILE A 72 -1.57 5.81 9.23
N ILE A 73 -0.95 4.75 8.72
CA ILE A 73 0.51 4.61 8.65
C ILE A 73 0.98 3.89 7.38
N LYS A 74 2.11 4.34 6.85
CA LYS A 74 2.78 3.75 5.70
C LYS A 74 4.26 3.60 6.04
N PHE A 75 4.82 2.42 5.74
CA PHE A 75 6.24 2.10 5.85
C PHE A 75 6.83 2.05 4.45
N VAL A 76 7.80 2.92 4.19
CA VAL A 76 8.41 3.09 2.86
C VAL A 76 9.81 2.49 2.88
N PHE A 77 10.14 1.75 1.85
CA PHE A 77 11.48 1.23 1.58
C PHE A 77 11.77 1.34 0.08
N ASP A 78 13.05 1.46 -0.26
CA ASP A 78 13.49 1.64 -1.64
C ASP A 78 13.28 0.35 -2.44
N ASN A 79 12.52 0.43 -3.54
CA ASN A 79 12.33 -0.66 -4.49
C ASN A 79 11.81 -0.15 -5.83
N LYS A 80 12.10 -0.89 -6.91
CA LYS A 80 11.69 -0.53 -8.28
C LYS A 80 10.21 -0.76 -8.60
N TYR A 81 9.47 -1.42 -7.70
CA TYR A 81 8.08 -1.81 -7.93
C TYR A 81 7.06 -0.85 -7.31
N SER A 82 7.53 0.19 -6.61
CA SER A 82 6.67 1.11 -5.85
C SER A 82 5.79 0.40 -4.81
N VAL A 83 6.29 -0.70 -4.25
CA VAL A 83 5.63 -1.47 -3.18
C VAL A 83 6.02 -0.89 -1.81
N TYR A 84 5.12 -0.96 -0.87
CA TYR A 84 5.31 -0.54 0.53
C TYR A 84 4.45 -1.36 1.47
N LEU A 85 4.75 -1.30 2.78
CA LEU A 85 3.89 -1.84 3.80
C LEU A 85 2.99 -0.72 4.35
N HIS A 86 1.75 -1.04 4.73
CA HIS A 86 0.82 -0.03 5.22
C HIS A 86 -0.27 -0.62 6.12
N ASP A 87 -0.89 0.21 6.92
CA ASP A 87 -2.15 -0.08 7.58
C ASP A 87 -3.30 -0.13 6.56
N THR A 88 -4.51 -0.34 7.00
CA THR A 88 -5.70 -0.34 6.13
C THR A 88 -6.94 0.09 6.89
N ASN A 89 -7.84 0.79 6.20
CA ASN A 89 -9.20 1.04 6.69
C ASN A 89 -10.11 -0.20 6.58
N GLN A 90 -9.67 -1.24 5.84
CA GLN A 90 -10.43 -2.48 5.61
C GLN A 90 -9.87 -3.62 6.47
N ARG A 91 -9.89 -3.45 7.79
CA ARG A 91 -9.28 -4.42 8.71
C ARG A 91 -9.92 -5.81 8.68
N TYR A 92 -11.18 -5.91 8.26
CA TYR A 92 -11.88 -7.18 8.08
C TYR A 92 -11.20 -8.13 7.08
N LEU A 93 -10.36 -7.59 6.17
CA LEU A 93 -9.61 -8.40 5.20
C LEU A 93 -8.62 -9.36 5.86
N PHE A 94 -8.19 -9.09 7.09
CA PHE A 94 -7.30 -9.99 7.82
C PHE A 94 -7.98 -11.27 8.32
N SER A 95 -9.31 -11.33 8.36
CA SER A 95 -10.06 -12.54 8.68
C SER A 95 -10.28 -13.47 7.48
N ASN A 96 -9.95 -13.02 6.26
CA ASN A 96 -10.10 -13.84 5.07
C ASN A 96 -9.03 -14.93 5.02
N ALA A 97 -9.39 -16.13 4.61
CA ALA A 97 -8.46 -17.21 4.34
C ALA A 97 -7.57 -16.86 3.12
N MET A 98 -8.18 -16.39 2.04
CA MET A 98 -7.47 -15.90 0.85
C MET A 98 -7.14 -14.42 1.01
N ARG A 99 -5.85 -14.06 1.01
CA ARG A 99 -5.37 -12.70 1.29
C ARG A 99 -4.62 -12.01 0.13
N SER A 100 -4.59 -12.61 -1.04
CA SER A 100 -4.02 -12.04 -2.28
C SER A 100 -4.93 -10.94 -2.85
N LEU A 101 -5.14 -9.87 -2.10
CA LEU A 101 -6.16 -8.84 -2.34
C LEU A 101 -5.55 -7.46 -2.63
N SER A 102 -4.30 -7.40 -3.11
CA SER A 102 -3.63 -6.15 -3.41
C SER A 102 -2.93 -6.20 -4.78
N HIS A 103 -2.42 -5.03 -5.22
CA HIS A 103 -1.63 -4.89 -6.44
C HIS A 103 -0.11 -4.97 -6.15
N GLY A 104 0.29 -5.54 -5.01
CA GLY A 104 1.69 -5.73 -4.61
C GLY A 104 2.06 -5.13 -3.25
N CYS A 105 1.38 -4.09 -2.77
CA CYS A 105 1.59 -3.55 -1.42
C CYS A 105 1.09 -4.52 -0.35
N VAL A 106 1.71 -4.52 0.83
CA VAL A 106 1.39 -5.45 1.90
C VAL A 106 0.70 -4.72 3.05
N ARG A 107 -0.50 -5.19 3.41
CA ARG A 107 -1.23 -4.72 4.59
C ARG A 107 -0.64 -5.30 5.86
N VAL A 108 -0.45 -4.47 6.87
CA VAL A 108 0.11 -4.85 8.18
C VAL A 108 -0.98 -4.81 9.23
N GLN A 109 -1.35 -5.96 9.75
CA GLN A 109 -2.41 -6.10 10.76
C GLN A 109 -2.05 -5.39 12.06
N GLU A 110 -0.83 -5.62 12.55
CA GLU A 110 -0.29 -5.03 13.78
C GLU A 110 0.73 -3.94 13.44
N TRP A 111 0.28 -2.95 12.67
CA TRP A 111 1.14 -1.85 12.20
C TRP A 111 1.79 -1.07 13.34
N ASP A 112 1.12 -0.95 14.47
CA ASP A 112 1.61 -0.28 15.66
C ASP A 112 2.80 -1.03 16.28
N LYS A 113 2.71 -2.34 16.43
CA LYS A 113 3.83 -3.16 16.91
C LYS A 113 5.05 -3.02 15.99
N LEU A 114 4.84 -3.07 14.67
CA LEU A 114 5.91 -2.85 13.70
C LEU A 114 6.51 -1.45 13.84
N ALA A 115 5.68 -0.42 13.92
CA ALA A 115 6.14 0.96 14.07
C ALA A 115 6.97 1.16 15.36
N TRP A 116 6.49 0.63 16.48
CA TRP A 116 7.21 0.73 17.75
C TRP A 116 8.50 -0.07 17.76
N TYR A 117 8.51 -1.25 17.15
CA TYR A 117 9.72 -2.02 16.98
C TYR A 117 10.77 -1.25 16.16
N MET A 118 10.39 -0.67 15.02
CA MET A 118 11.29 0.10 14.15
C MET A 118 11.89 1.31 14.88
N LEU A 119 11.07 2.09 15.58
CA LEU A 119 11.53 3.27 16.32
C LEU A 119 12.42 2.90 17.50
N ARG A 120 12.08 1.82 18.21
CA ARG A 120 12.89 1.31 19.32
C ARG A 120 14.24 0.81 18.83
N SER A 121 14.27 0.05 17.75
CA SER A 121 15.49 -0.47 17.12
C SER A 121 16.38 0.70 16.67
N ASP A 122 15.81 1.70 15.98
CA ASP A 122 16.54 2.90 15.55
C ASP A 122 17.14 3.66 16.75
N SER A 123 16.42 3.78 17.85
CA SER A 123 16.91 4.42 19.08
C SER A 123 18.07 3.64 19.71
N ILE A 124 17.93 2.33 19.86
CA ILE A 124 18.97 1.46 20.45
C ILE A 124 20.26 1.52 19.62
N LEU A 125 20.15 1.29 18.32
CA LEU A 125 21.29 1.28 17.40
C LEU A 125 21.95 2.66 17.24
N SER A 126 21.26 3.72 17.59
CA SER A 126 21.78 5.09 17.58
C SER A 126 22.27 5.55 18.96
N GLY A 127 22.47 4.66 19.94
CA GLY A 127 22.90 5.00 21.28
C GLY A 127 21.92 5.93 22.02
N GLY A 128 20.62 5.67 21.91
CA GLY A 128 19.55 6.49 22.50
C GLY A 128 19.17 7.74 21.69
N ARG A 129 19.83 7.99 20.56
CA ARG A 129 19.63 9.17 19.69
C ARG A 129 18.87 8.82 18.42
N GLY A 130 17.83 8.00 18.53
CA GLY A 130 16.91 7.68 17.42
C GLY A 130 16.28 8.93 16.81
N THR A 131 15.72 8.78 15.60
CA THR A 131 15.20 9.91 14.81
C THR A 131 14.04 10.61 15.53
N VAL A 132 13.16 9.83 16.16
CA VAL A 132 11.98 10.37 16.87
C VAL A 132 11.57 9.45 18.03
N ARG A 133 10.99 10.04 19.07
CA ARG A 133 10.42 9.29 20.20
C ARG A 133 9.05 8.71 19.84
N ILE A 134 8.74 7.52 20.36
CA ILE A 134 7.45 6.85 20.16
C ILE A 134 6.28 7.76 20.59
N ASP A 135 6.41 8.48 21.71
CA ASP A 135 5.35 9.36 22.21
C ASP A 135 5.03 10.51 21.25
N SER A 136 6.03 11.02 20.54
CA SER A 136 5.81 12.02 19.49
C SER A 136 4.97 11.45 18.36
N VAL A 137 5.25 10.21 17.94
CA VAL A 137 4.46 9.55 16.89
C VAL A 137 3.04 9.26 17.35
N LYS A 138 2.85 8.81 18.60
CA LYS A 138 1.51 8.64 19.21
C LYS A 138 0.72 9.95 19.22
N THR A 139 1.38 11.06 19.56
CA THR A 139 0.77 12.39 19.53
C THR A 139 0.36 12.80 18.12
N TRP A 140 1.20 12.56 17.12
CA TRP A 140 0.86 12.85 15.72
C TRP A 140 -0.30 11.98 15.22
N LEU A 141 -0.35 10.72 15.61
CA LEU A 141 -1.48 9.85 15.28
C LEU A 141 -2.78 10.33 15.94
N LYS A 142 -2.74 10.68 17.22
CA LYS A 142 -3.90 11.24 17.94
C LYS A 142 -4.41 12.52 17.29
N ASN A 143 -3.49 13.40 16.86
CA ASN A 143 -3.83 14.68 16.24
C ASN A 143 -4.01 14.60 14.72
N LYS A 144 -4.06 13.40 14.14
CA LYS A 144 -4.22 13.15 12.69
C LYS A 144 -3.20 13.90 11.82
N GLN A 145 -1.97 14.06 12.31
CA GLN A 145 -0.93 14.82 11.64
C GLN A 145 -0.17 13.98 10.63
N LYS A 146 -0.04 14.49 9.41
CA LYS A 146 0.84 13.92 8.38
C LYS A 146 2.29 14.22 8.75
N LYS A 147 3.07 13.17 9.06
CA LYS A 147 4.51 13.26 9.36
C LYS A 147 5.25 12.10 8.71
N THR A 148 6.46 12.39 8.24
CA THR A 148 7.41 11.39 7.73
C THR A 148 8.59 11.31 8.69
N VAL A 149 9.00 10.10 9.02
CA VAL A 149 10.14 9.81 9.91
C VAL A 149 11.15 8.98 9.13
N PRO A 150 12.29 9.57 8.72
CA PRO A 150 13.41 8.77 8.20
C PRO A 150 14.11 8.06 9.35
N LEU A 151 14.29 6.73 9.26
CA LEU A 151 15.09 6.00 10.23
C LEU A 151 16.59 6.21 9.93
N LYS A 152 17.40 6.34 10.96
CA LYS A 152 18.87 6.35 10.85
C LYS A 152 19.40 4.96 10.53
N ASN A 153 18.84 3.96 11.21
CA ASN A 153 19.20 2.55 11.03
C ASN A 153 18.05 1.85 10.30
N LYS A 154 18.27 1.60 9.01
CA LYS A 154 17.28 0.93 8.16
C LYS A 154 17.23 -0.55 8.49
N ILE A 155 16.02 -1.12 8.48
CA ILE A 155 15.77 -2.55 8.65
C ILE A 155 15.59 -3.14 7.26
N PRO A 156 16.35 -4.20 6.88
CA PRO A 156 16.17 -4.84 5.59
C PRO A 156 14.81 -5.53 5.50
N VAL A 157 14.17 -5.40 4.34
CA VAL A 157 12.87 -6.03 4.05
C VAL A 157 13.06 -7.02 2.91
N PHE A 158 12.66 -8.27 3.14
CA PHE A 158 12.67 -9.33 2.14
C PHE A 158 11.23 -9.75 1.85
N ILE A 159 10.79 -9.57 0.61
CA ILE A 159 9.50 -10.09 0.14
C ILE A 159 9.81 -11.30 -0.73
N ARG A 160 9.30 -12.47 -0.32
CA ARG A 160 9.48 -13.74 -1.00
C ARG A 160 8.13 -14.37 -1.31
N TYR A 161 8.07 -15.11 -2.39
CA TYR A 161 6.93 -15.92 -2.75
C TYR A 161 7.33 -17.38 -2.66
N PHE A 162 6.60 -18.15 -1.88
CA PHE A 162 6.78 -19.59 -1.73
C PHE A 162 5.41 -20.26 -1.76
N THR A 163 5.32 -21.38 -2.46
CA THR A 163 4.15 -22.25 -2.54
C THR A 163 4.26 -23.47 -1.63
N CYS A 164 5.37 -23.59 -0.91
CA CYS A 164 5.52 -24.58 0.15
C CYS A 164 6.45 -24.08 1.26
N GLU A 165 6.24 -24.55 2.47
CA GLU A 165 7.10 -24.32 3.62
C GLU A 165 7.15 -25.52 4.56
N GLY A 166 8.21 -25.63 5.34
CA GLY A 166 8.31 -26.63 6.41
C GLY A 166 7.64 -26.13 7.69
N GLN A 167 6.63 -26.84 8.18
CA GLN A 167 5.97 -26.56 9.45
C GLN A 167 5.93 -27.82 10.31
N ASN A 168 6.45 -27.77 11.54
CA ASN A 168 6.40 -28.86 12.51
C ASN A 168 6.88 -30.24 11.96
N GLY A 169 7.92 -30.22 11.13
CA GLY A 169 8.48 -31.43 10.51
C GLY A 169 7.74 -31.98 9.30
N ALA A 170 6.70 -31.28 8.83
CA ALA A 170 5.95 -31.62 7.62
C ALA A 170 6.08 -30.51 6.57
N LEU A 171 5.82 -30.85 5.29
CA LEU A 171 5.68 -29.85 4.23
C LEU A 171 4.22 -29.42 4.12
N VAL A 172 4.00 -28.12 4.12
CA VAL A 172 2.70 -27.50 3.85
C VAL A 172 2.76 -26.83 2.49
N PHE A 173 1.78 -27.07 1.64
CA PHE A 173 1.68 -26.51 0.30
C PHE A 173 0.57 -25.46 0.26
N PHE A 174 0.80 -24.39 -0.53
CA PHE A 174 -0.13 -23.30 -0.76
C PHE A 174 -0.47 -23.20 -2.24
N ASP A 175 -1.59 -22.57 -2.55
CA ASP A 175 -2.01 -22.32 -3.93
C ASP A 175 -1.01 -21.42 -4.65
N ASP A 176 -0.66 -21.78 -5.88
CA ASP A 176 0.20 -20.98 -6.77
C ASP A 176 -0.58 -19.79 -7.37
N VAL A 177 -0.88 -18.81 -6.51
CA VAL A 177 -1.74 -17.65 -6.83
C VAL A 177 -1.19 -16.80 -7.98
N TYR A 178 0.14 -16.75 -8.14
CA TYR A 178 0.82 -15.94 -9.16
C TYR A 178 1.30 -16.76 -10.35
N GLY A 179 1.11 -18.08 -10.34
CA GLY A 179 1.50 -18.98 -11.44
C GLY A 179 3.02 -19.18 -11.59
N GLU A 180 3.80 -18.88 -10.54
CA GLU A 180 5.26 -19.02 -10.59
C GLU A 180 5.70 -20.48 -10.68
N ASP A 181 5.05 -21.40 -9.98
CA ASP A 181 5.34 -22.84 -10.07
C ASP A 181 5.04 -23.38 -11.46
N LYS A 182 3.93 -22.94 -12.06
CA LYS A 182 3.58 -23.30 -13.43
C LYS A 182 4.66 -22.82 -14.40
N TYR A 183 5.10 -21.56 -14.26
CA TYR A 183 6.18 -21.01 -15.06
C TYR A 183 7.50 -21.78 -14.88
N LEU A 184 7.89 -22.08 -13.64
CA LEU A 184 9.11 -22.84 -13.33
C LEU A 184 9.03 -24.26 -13.88
N ARG A 185 7.87 -24.93 -13.76
CA ARG A 185 7.65 -26.25 -14.33
C ARG A 185 7.86 -26.24 -15.83
N GLN A 186 7.23 -25.34 -16.56
CA GLN A 186 7.37 -25.21 -18.01
C GLN A 186 8.83 -24.95 -18.41
N ARG A 187 9.52 -24.06 -17.68
CA ARG A 187 10.89 -23.67 -18.00
C ARG A 187 11.92 -24.78 -17.77
N TYR A 188 11.80 -25.54 -16.69
CA TYR A 188 12.82 -26.48 -16.25
C TYR A 188 12.50 -27.95 -16.51
N PHE A 189 11.23 -28.30 -16.65
CA PHE A 189 10.80 -29.70 -16.84
C PHE A 189 10.08 -29.95 -18.15
N GLY A 190 9.74 -28.90 -18.90
CA GLY A 190 8.93 -28.99 -20.11
C GLY A 190 7.49 -29.40 -19.86
N ASP A 191 6.64 -29.21 -20.85
CA ASP A 191 5.29 -29.82 -20.86
C ASP A 191 5.45 -31.30 -21.18
N LYS A 192 5.42 -32.15 -20.16
CA LYS A 192 5.17 -33.60 -20.35
C LYS A 192 3.72 -33.89 -20.09
#